data_398e6c8c24185663171b62b8c7247257
#
_entry.id   398e6c8c24185663171b62b8c7247257
#
_cell.length_a   1.000
_cell.length_b   1.000
_cell.length_c   1.000
_cell.angle_alpha   90.00
_cell.angle_beta   90.00
_cell.angle_gamma   90.00
#
_symmetry.space_group_name_H-M   'P 1'
#
loop_
_entity.id
_entity.type
_entity.pdbx_description
1 polymer ?
#
loop_
_entity_poly.entity_id
_entity_poly.type
_entity_poly.pdbx_seq_one_letter_code
_entity_poly.pdbx_strand_id
1 'polypeptide(L)'
;MQEIKKILVPTDFSENAQLAYRHAQEIAHRAGATVDFIHIIPTLTYFHKSLSNMQAPLNLDDEIYPMAQKEAVHRMQTAMDDYIADETKGEAVCKIDRKSSTAIAEHARANNHDLIVMASKGHHKSALLRGSTTNKVVRQSSVPVFTVDEGLSSEGLKDIMVPTDGSPLSFTALPMALTLATLYEADITFYHVQELYGSPLDSDNRDPQKSDEQNIYEALMGRLDEFLAAEGIDNVKIARGDEKFRDQFVVSDNASSRRVNIYTAIERVVSAHLGIEDYAAQHADVVVMATHGHSGFAHLLLGSTTEKVAQSLSTPVLTVKPDENKLSAK
;
A
#
# COMPACT_ATOMS: atom_id res chain seq x y z
N MET A 1 6.99 -14.82 1.38
CA MET A 1 6.05 -13.87 2.00
C MET A 1 6.86 -12.77 2.68
N GLN A 2 6.37 -11.56 2.68
CA GLN A 2 7.01 -10.45 3.38
C GLN A 2 6.50 -10.41 4.82
N GLU A 3 7.39 -10.52 5.81
CA GLU A 3 7.00 -10.40 7.22
C GLU A 3 6.71 -8.93 7.55
N ILE A 4 5.70 -8.68 8.38
CA ILE A 4 5.41 -7.36 8.96
C ILE A 4 5.77 -7.42 10.43
N LYS A 5 6.88 -6.77 10.81
CA LYS A 5 7.37 -6.69 12.20
C LYS A 5 7.30 -5.29 12.77
N LYS A 6 7.35 -4.28 11.90
CA LYS A 6 7.42 -2.88 12.32
C LYS A 6 6.57 -1.99 11.41
N ILE A 7 5.56 -1.35 11.97
CA ILE A 7 4.62 -0.48 11.28
C ILE A 7 4.88 0.97 11.66
N LEU A 8 4.96 1.87 10.68
CA LEU A 8 5.03 3.31 10.90
C LEU A 8 3.68 3.95 10.64
N VAL A 9 3.22 4.77 11.59
CA VAL A 9 1.98 5.55 11.48
C VAL A 9 2.30 7.03 11.51
N PRO A 10 2.34 7.70 10.36
CA PRO A 10 2.40 9.15 10.30
C PRO A 10 1.09 9.77 10.78
N THR A 11 1.19 10.78 11.65
CA THR A 11 0.02 11.48 12.20
C THR A 11 0.12 12.98 12.06
N ASP A 12 -1.03 13.61 11.75
CA ASP A 12 -1.27 15.05 11.82
C ASP A 12 -2.27 15.40 12.95
N PHE A 13 -2.60 14.39 13.78
CA PHE A 13 -3.59 14.48 14.87
C PHE A 13 -5.02 14.78 14.41
N SER A 14 -5.34 14.61 13.14
CA SER A 14 -6.71 14.76 12.63
C SER A 14 -7.58 13.57 13.04
N GLU A 15 -8.90 13.75 12.99
CA GLU A 15 -9.87 12.65 13.17
C GLU A 15 -9.64 11.53 12.13
N ASN A 16 -9.28 11.89 10.91
CA ASN A 16 -8.99 10.92 9.87
C ASN A 16 -7.73 10.08 10.19
N ALA A 17 -6.72 10.66 10.87
CA ALA A 17 -5.54 9.91 11.28
C ALA A 17 -5.89 8.75 12.22
N GLN A 18 -6.97 8.86 13.02
CA GLN A 18 -7.42 7.78 13.91
C GLN A 18 -7.85 6.51 13.15
N LEU A 19 -8.27 6.63 11.88
CA LEU A 19 -8.53 5.47 11.03
C LEU A 19 -7.25 4.67 10.84
N ALA A 20 -6.13 5.34 10.53
CA ALA A 20 -4.84 4.69 10.38
C ALA A 20 -4.37 4.02 11.67
N TYR A 21 -4.65 4.59 12.85
CA TYR A 21 -4.28 3.97 14.13
C TYR A 21 -4.96 2.62 14.33
N ARG A 22 -6.27 2.54 14.05
CA ARG A 22 -7.06 1.31 14.19
C ARG A 22 -6.60 0.24 13.19
N HIS A 23 -6.36 0.60 11.94
CA HIS A 23 -5.84 -0.33 10.93
C HIS A 23 -4.43 -0.83 11.31
N ALA A 24 -3.55 0.07 11.77
CA ALA A 24 -2.21 -0.32 12.19
C ALA A 24 -2.25 -1.28 13.38
N GLN A 25 -3.10 -1.01 14.38
CA GLN A 25 -3.29 -1.89 15.53
C GLN A 25 -3.80 -3.27 15.11
N GLU A 26 -4.79 -3.33 14.24
CA GLU A 26 -5.36 -4.61 13.77
C GLU A 26 -4.33 -5.45 13.02
N ILE A 27 -3.57 -4.83 12.11
CA ILE A 27 -2.48 -5.49 11.39
C ILE A 27 -1.39 -5.94 12.37
N ALA A 28 -0.99 -5.06 13.30
CA ALA A 28 0.05 -5.35 14.28
C ALA A 28 -0.33 -6.51 15.20
N HIS A 29 -1.56 -6.54 15.68
CA HIS A 29 -2.07 -7.62 16.53
C HIS A 29 -2.00 -8.99 15.82
N ARG A 30 -2.41 -9.04 14.54
CA ARG A 30 -2.39 -10.29 13.75
C ARG A 30 -0.96 -10.71 13.35
N ALA A 31 -0.10 -9.75 13.07
CA ALA A 31 1.27 -10.01 12.61
C ALA A 31 2.28 -10.19 13.78
N GLY A 32 1.92 -9.82 15.01
CA GLY A 32 2.86 -9.71 16.12
C GLY A 32 3.87 -8.57 15.92
N ALA A 33 3.44 -7.48 15.28
CA ALA A 33 4.28 -6.34 14.92
C ALA A 33 4.22 -5.22 15.97
N THR A 34 5.20 -4.33 15.95
CA THR A 34 5.17 -3.06 16.72
C THR A 34 4.71 -1.89 15.87
N VAL A 35 4.09 -0.90 16.51
CA VAL A 35 3.53 0.30 15.86
C VAL A 35 4.25 1.53 16.38
N ASP A 36 5.03 2.17 15.53
CA ASP A 36 5.67 3.45 15.81
C ASP A 36 4.83 4.60 15.23
N PHE A 37 4.73 5.70 15.99
CA PHE A 37 4.10 6.92 15.50
C PHE A 37 5.15 7.96 15.12
N ILE A 38 4.88 8.70 14.03
CA ILE A 38 5.71 9.83 13.62
C ILE A 38 4.89 11.08 13.33
N HIS A 39 5.31 12.21 13.90
CA HIS A 39 4.80 13.52 13.54
C HIS A 39 5.92 14.40 12.97
N ILE A 40 5.63 15.13 11.88
CA ILE A 40 6.58 16.05 11.27
C ILE A 40 6.11 17.48 11.45
N ILE A 41 6.86 18.26 12.20
CA ILE A 41 6.65 19.70 12.34
C ILE A 41 7.31 20.37 11.13
N PRO A 42 6.53 21.11 10.29
CA PRO A 42 7.11 21.78 9.13
C PRO A 42 8.00 22.96 9.56
N THR A 43 9.17 23.09 8.93
CA THR A 43 10.03 24.26 9.16
C THR A 43 9.37 25.54 8.61
N LEU A 44 9.33 26.57 9.44
CA LEU A 44 8.77 27.89 9.11
C LEU A 44 9.85 28.85 8.56
N THR A 45 10.61 28.43 7.55
CA THR A 45 11.79 29.13 7.07
C THR A 45 11.53 30.60 6.70
N TYR A 46 10.38 30.91 6.08
CA TYR A 46 10.04 32.29 5.75
C TYR A 46 9.68 33.11 6.99
N PHE A 47 8.99 32.49 7.93
CA PHE A 47 8.62 33.14 9.18
C PHE A 47 9.86 33.43 10.04
N HIS A 48 10.80 32.48 10.11
CA HIS A 48 12.09 32.65 10.77
C HIS A 48 12.90 33.83 10.19
N LYS A 49 13.00 33.94 8.85
CA LYS A 49 13.65 35.06 8.20
C LYS A 49 12.95 36.40 8.52
N SER A 50 11.63 36.42 8.52
CA SER A 50 10.86 37.63 8.84
C SER A 50 11.09 38.07 10.27
N LEU A 51 11.05 37.16 11.23
CA LEU A 51 11.33 37.45 12.64
C LEU A 51 12.76 37.98 12.83
N SER A 52 13.76 37.35 12.18
CA SER A 52 15.15 37.79 12.25
C SER A 52 15.33 39.21 11.67
N ASN A 53 14.66 39.52 10.57
CA ASN A 53 14.71 40.85 9.97
C ASN A 53 14.02 41.91 10.85
N MET A 54 13.01 41.53 11.61
CA MET A 54 12.29 42.43 12.52
C MET A 54 12.95 42.55 13.90
N GLN A 55 14.09 41.84 14.12
CA GLN A 55 14.73 41.72 15.45
C GLN A 55 13.75 41.30 16.55
N ALA A 56 12.79 40.46 16.19
CA ALA A 56 11.81 39.94 17.14
C ALA A 56 12.49 39.02 18.17
N PRO A 57 12.11 39.11 19.45
CA PRO A 57 12.77 38.34 20.52
C PRO A 57 12.40 36.86 20.57
N LEU A 58 11.71 36.34 19.53
CA LEU A 58 11.29 34.94 19.44
C LEU A 58 12.36 34.09 18.79
N ASN A 59 12.86 33.08 19.50
CA ASN A 59 13.78 32.10 19.00
C ASN A 59 13.02 30.79 18.68
N LEU A 60 12.84 30.51 17.36
CA LEU A 60 12.15 29.31 16.92
C LEU A 60 12.92 28.04 17.28
N ASP A 61 14.23 28.05 17.11
CA ASP A 61 15.06 26.85 17.29
C ASP A 61 15.24 26.46 18.74
N ASP A 62 15.43 27.45 19.64
CA ASP A 62 15.72 27.16 21.05
C ASP A 62 14.47 27.12 21.95
N GLU A 63 13.37 27.74 21.52
CA GLU A 63 12.17 27.86 22.36
C GLU A 63 10.95 27.17 21.75
N ILE A 64 10.58 27.53 20.52
CA ILE A 64 9.30 27.10 19.93
C ILE A 64 9.34 25.66 19.47
N TYR A 65 10.36 25.25 18.70
CA TYR A 65 10.45 23.88 18.22
C TYR A 65 10.62 22.84 19.33
N PRO A 66 11.46 23.01 20.35
CA PRO A 66 11.54 22.06 21.46
C PRO A 66 10.23 21.90 22.21
N MET A 67 9.51 23.01 22.45
CA MET A 67 8.18 22.97 23.09
C MET A 67 7.16 22.23 22.20
N ALA A 68 7.12 22.52 20.90
CA ALA A 68 6.22 21.88 19.96
C ALA A 68 6.53 20.38 19.79
N GLN A 69 7.82 19.99 19.78
CA GLN A 69 8.21 18.59 19.74
C GLN A 69 7.76 17.84 20.99
N LYS A 70 7.97 18.43 22.17
CA LYS A 70 7.54 17.83 23.45
C LYS A 70 6.03 17.62 23.47
N GLU A 71 5.27 18.62 23.04
CA GLU A 71 3.82 18.51 22.95
C GLU A 71 3.37 17.47 21.93
N ALA A 72 3.99 17.42 20.74
CA ALA A 72 3.69 16.43 19.74
C ALA A 72 3.97 15.00 20.21
N VAL A 73 5.09 14.77 20.91
CA VAL A 73 5.41 13.46 21.49
C VAL A 73 4.39 13.08 22.55
N HIS A 74 4.00 14.02 23.44
CA HIS A 74 2.97 13.75 24.44
C HIS A 74 1.63 13.38 23.80
N ARG A 75 1.20 14.11 22.77
CA ARG A 75 -0.05 13.81 22.05
C ARG A 75 0.01 12.46 21.33
N MET A 76 1.15 12.10 20.74
CA MET A 76 1.33 10.78 20.13
C MET A 76 1.26 9.67 21.18
N GLN A 77 1.91 9.85 22.34
CA GLN A 77 1.82 8.88 23.44
C GLN A 77 0.39 8.68 23.91
N THR A 78 -0.36 9.78 24.12
CA THR A 78 -1.79 9.68 24.45
C THR A 78 -2.58 8.92 23.39
N ALA A 79 -2.36 9.21 22.10
CA ALA A 79 -3.03 8.49 21.03
C ALA A 79 -2.63 7.00 20.99
N MET A 80 -1.36 6.69 21.26
CA MET A 80 -0.91 5.30 21.38
C MET A 80 -1.57 4.59 22.55
N ASP A 81 -1.75 5.27 23.69
CA ASP A 81 -2.44 4.71 24.86
C ASP A 81 -3.92 4.43 24.59
N ASP A 82 -4.56 5.26 23.77
CA ASP A 82 -5.98 5.12 23.42
C ASP A 82 -6.24 4.05 22.34
N TYR A 83 -5.31 3.84 21.41
CA TYR A 83 -5.55 3.06 20.19
C TYR A 83 -4.66 1.82 20.01
N ILE A 84 -3.50 1.77 20.66
CA ILE A 84 -2.50 0.71 20.44
C ILE A 84 -2.35 -0.10 21.74
N ALA A 85 -2.49 -1.42 21.62
CA ALA A 85 -2.31 -2.34 22.74
C ALA A 85 -0.86 -2.34 23.22
N ASP A 86 -0.66 -2.54 24.53
CA ASP A 86 0.67 -2.41 25.16
C ASP A 86 1.72 -3.34 24.54
N GLU A 87 1.33 -4.53 24.14
CA GLU A 87 2.22 -5.52 23.52
C GLU A 87 2.67 -5.15 22.10
N THR A 88 1.95 -4.23 21.42
CA THR A 88 2.28 -3.77 20.06
C THR A 88 2.79 -2.34 20.02
N LYS A 89 2.83 -1.65 21.18
CA LYS A 89 3.36 -0.27 21.25
C LYS A 89 4.84 -0.21 20.90
N GLY A 90 5.18 0.70 20.02
CA GLY A 90 6.53 1.08 19.67
C GLY A 90 6.91 2.49 20.16
N GLU A 91 7.54 3.26 19.32
CA GLU A 91 8.08 4.58 19.65
C GLU A 91 7.21 5.73 19.10
N ALA A 92 7.21 6.86 19.81
CA ALA A 92 6.63 8.14 19.38
C ALA A 92 7.77 9.09 18.95
N VAL A 93 7.88 9.38 17.66
CA VAL A 93 8.98 10.17 17.09
C VAL A 93 8.46 11.48 16.52
N CYS A 94 9.03 12.62 16.94
CA CYS A 94 8.76 13.91 16.35
C CYS A 94 10.00 14.46 15.65
N LYS A 95 9.86 14.85 14.38
CA LYS A 95 10.94 15.47 13.59
C LYS A 95 10.52 16.84 13.10
N ILE A 96 11.50 17.71 12.91
CA ILE A 96 11.33 18.99 12.24
C ILE A 96 11.93 18.85 10.85
N ASP A 97 11.12 19.05 9.84
CA ASP A 97 11.60 18.95 8.45
C ASP A 97 10.79 19.88 7.52
N ARG A 98 11.43 20.26 6.42
CA ARG A 98 10.79 21.09 5.40
C ARG A 98 9.76 20.33 4.58
N LYS A 99 9.96 19.02 4.39
CA LYS A 99 9.17 18.15 3.52
C LYS A 99 8.69 16.93 4.28
N SER A 100 7.52 17.01 4.89
CA SER A 100 6.95 15.93 5.70
C SER A 100 6.95 14.58 4.99
N SER A 101 6.58 14.53 3.70
CA SER A 101 6.54 13.27 2.94
C SER A 101 7.92 12.61 2.79
N THR A 102 8.97 13.40 2.55
CA THR A 102 10.33 12.89 2.44
C THR A 102 10.84 12.39 3.80
N ALA A 103 10.61 13.17 4.87
CA ALA A 103 11.00 12.80 6.22
C ALA A 103 10.33 11.50 6.69
N ILE A 104 9.04 11.29 6.34
CA ILE A 104 8.30 10.05 6.64
C ILE A 104 8.92 8.86 5.89
N ALA A 105 9.09 8.97 4.57
CA ALA A 105 9.61 7.88 3.75
C ALA A 105 11.04 7.50 4.13
N GLU A 106 11.91 8.48 4.38
CA GLU A 106 13.29 8.27 4.83
C GLU A 106 13.34 7.64 6.23
N HIS A 107 12.48 8.08 7.15
CA HIS A 107 12.40 7.52 8.48
C HIS A 107 11.96 6.05 8.44
N ALA A 108 10.94 5.73 7.67
CA ALA A 108 10.47 4.35 7.50
C ALA A 108 11.60 3.44 7.00
N ARG A 109 12.30 3.87 5.95
CA ARG A 109 13.43 3.12 5.38
C ARG A 109 14.60 2.97 6.36
N ALA A 110 15.01 4.08 7.00
CA ALA A 110 16.18 4.10 7.87
C ALA A 110 16.00 3.29 9.17
N ASN A 111 14.77 3.09 9.62
CA ASN A 111 14.45 2.34 10.84
C ASN A 111 13.82 0.97 10.54
N ASN A 112 13.94 0.49 9.29
CA ASN A 112 13.49 -0.83 8.85
C ASN A 112 12.02 -1.11 9.16
N HIS A 113 11.13 -0.14 8.87
CA HIS A 113 9.71 -0.41 8.90
C HIS A 113 9.31 -1.24 7.69
N ASP A 114 8.39 -2.16 7.88
CA ASP A 114 7.89 -3.06 6.84
C ASP A 114 6.64 -2.52 6.17
N LEU A 115 5.93 -1.61 6.84
CA LEU A 115 4.68 -1.02 6.38
C LEU A 115 4.53 0.41 6.91
N ILE A 116 4.02 1.31 6.08
CA ILE A 116 3.52 2.62 6.50
C ILE A 116 1.99 2.56 6.41
N VAL A 117 1.28 2.90 7.50
CA VAL A 117 -0.19 2.99 7.52
C VAL A 117 -0.58 4.43 7.76
N MET A 118 -1.32 5.03 6.83
CA MET A 118 -1.70 6.44 6.95
C MET A 118 -3.07 6.72 6.36
N ALA A 119 -3.76 7.73 6.91
CA ALA A 119 -5.01 8.20 6.32
C ALA A 119 -4.78 8.80 4.94
N SER A 120 -5.71 8.55 4.03
CA SER A 120 -5.65 9.12 2.68
C SER A 120 -5.91 10.62 2.68
N LYS A 121 -6.72 11.13 3.63
CA LYS A 121 -7.08 12.54 3.82
C LYS A 121 -6.61 13.00 5.20
N GLY A 122 -6.06 14.22 5.29
CA GLY A 122 -5.70 14.87 6.54
C GLY A 122 -6.70 15.95 6.94
N HIS A 123 -6.23 16.99 7.66
CA HIS A 123 -7.04 18.11 8.16
C HIS A 123 -7.83 18.89 7.08
N HIS A 124 -7.36 18.91 5.84
CA HIS A 124 -8.05 19.63 4.77
C HIS A 124 -9.11 18.73 4.13
N LYS A 125 -10.37 18.93 4.54
CA LYS A 125 -11.57 18.27 4.01
C LYS A 125 -11.92 18.75 2.59
N SER A 126 -11.09 18.53 1.58
CA SER A 126 -11.60 18.50 0.22
C SER A 126 -12.11 17.08 -0.08
N ALA A 127 -13.41 16.94 -0.23
CA ALA A 127 -14.08 15.63 -0.34
C ALA A 127 -13.63 14.78 -1.54
N LEU A 128 -12.85 15.33 -2.47
CA LEU A 128 -12.54 14.72 -3.76
C LEU A 128 -11.06 14.35 -4.00
N LEU A 129 -10.11 14.75 -3.13
CA LEU A 129 -8.69 14.48 -3.39
C LEU A 129 -7.98 13.99 -2.13
N ARG A 130 -7.18 12.93 -2.28
CA ARG A 130 -6.24 12.49 -1.24
C ARG A 130 -5.30 13.61 -0.80
N GLY A 131 -4.86 13.57 0.46
CA GLY A 131 -3.95 14.56 1.02
C GLY A 131 -2.63 14.64 0.24
N SER A 132 -2.14 15.85 0.04
CA SER A 132 -0.90 16.08 -0.72
C SER A 132 0.33 15.37 -0.11
N THR A 133 0.35 15.17 1.20
CA THR A 133 1.41 14.44 1.91
C THR A 133 1.32 12.95 1.59
N THR A 134 0.14 12.34 1.69
CA THR A 134 -0.09 10.92 1.42
C THR A 134 0.32 10.55 -0.01
N ASN A 135 -0.13 11.32 -1.00
CA ASN A 135 0.25 11.08 -2.40
C ASN A 135 1.78 11.16 -2.62
N LYS A 136 2.46 12.06 -1.93
CA LYS A 136 3.93 12.17 -2.03
C LYS A 136 4.62 11.01 -1.32
N VAL A 137 4.11 10.53 -0.17
CA VAL A 137 4.67 9.36 0.53
C VAL A 137 4.54 8.12 -0.35
N VAL A 138 3.35 7.87 -0.94
CA VAL A 138 3.13 6.75 -1.89
C VAL A 138 4.12 6.77 -3.05
N ARG A 139 4.43 7.96 -3.60
CA ARG A 139 5.39 8.09 -4.70
C ARG A 139 6.85 7.88 -4.28
N GLN A 140 7.23 8.32 -3.07
CA GLN A 140 8.62 8.41 -2.64
C GLN A 140 9.08 7.21 -1.83
N SER A 141 8.16 6.56 -1.11
CA SER A 141 8.50 5.47 -0.21
C SER A 141 8.96 4.22 -0.95
N SER A 142 10.05 3.61 -0.49
CA SER A 142 10.43 2.24 -0.84
C SER A 142 9.76 1.21 0.07
N VAL A 143 9.20 1.64 1.21
CA VAL A 143 8.40 0.82 2.11
C VAL A 143 6.96 0.82 1.62
N PRO A 144 6.26 -0.32 1.59
CA PRO A 144 4.84 -0.39 1.24
C PRO A 144 3.99 0.61 2.02
N VAL A 145 3.01 1.22 1.37
CA VAL A 145 2.15 2.25 1.98
C VAL A 145 0.69 1.80 1.92
N PHE A 146 0.09 1.60 3.09
CA PHE A 146 -1.32 1.31 3.25
C PHE A 146 -2.08 2.60 3.55
N THR A 147 -2.92 3.00 2.62
CA THR A 147 -3.72 4.22 2.74
C THR A 147 -5.17 3.87 3.01
N VAL A 148 -5.77 4.50 4.03
CA VAL A 148 -7.11 4.22 4.51
C VAL A 148 -7.99 5.46 4.46
N ASP A 149 -9.22 5.28 3.98
CA ASP A 149 -10.27 6.32 3.94
C ASP A 149 -11.43 5.99 4.88
N GLU A 150 -11.64 4.71 5.17
CA GLU A 150 -12.73 4.20 5.96
C GLU A 150 -12.24 3.28 7.09
N GLY A 151 -13.05 3.06 8.08
CA GLY A 151 -12.78 2.12 9.15
C GLY A 151 -12.81 0.68 8.63
N LEU A 152 -12.07 -0.22 9.31
CA LEU A 152 -12.18 -1.65 9.07
C LEU A 152 -13.60 -2.12 9.33
N SER A 153 -14.08 -3.06 8.50
CA SER A 153 -15.27 -3.83 8.79
C SER A 153 -15.07 -4.65 10.08
N SER A 154 -16.13 -4.98 10.77
CA SER A 154 -16.06 -5.84 11.98
C SER A 154 -15.51 -7.23 11.70
N GLU A 155 -15.52 -7.67 10.44
CA GLU A 155 -15.03 -8.98 9.99
C GLU A 155 -13.56 -8.95 9.52
N GLY A 156 -12.94 -7.77 9.48
CA GLY A 156 -11.60 -7.56 8.94
C GLY A 156 -11.57 -7.60 7.41
N LEU A 157 -10.45 -7.96 6.83
CA LEU A 157 -10.27 -8.12 5.38
C LEU A 157 -10.68 -9.54 4.97
N LYS A 158 -11.57 -9.69 4.00
CA LYS A 158 -12.00 -10.98 3.43
C LYS A 158 -11.66 -11.11 1.96
N ASP A 159 -11.74 -10.01 1.23
CA ASP A 159 -11.54 -9.97 -0.21
C ASP A 159 -10.42 -8.99 -0.58
N ILE A 160 -9.28 -9.55 -1.01
CA ILE A 160 -8.10 -8.79 -1.42
C ILE A 160 -8.05 -8.75 -2.95
N MET A 161 -8.21 -7.57 -3.52
CA MET A 161 -8.08 -7.38 -4.96
C MET A 161 -6.64 -7.05 -5.34
N VAL A 162 -6.09 -7.76 -6.33
CA VAL A 162 -4.77 -7.50 -6.92
C VAL A 162 -4.95 -7.16 -8.40
N PRO A 163 -5.04 -5.88 -8.77
CA PRO A 163 -5.07 -5.48 -10.17
C PRO A 163 -3.76 -5.85 -10.85
N THR A 164 -3.86 -6.48 -12.04
CA THR A 164 -2.69 -6.90 -12.79
C THR A 164 -2.88 -6.71 -14.31
N ASP A 165 -1.83 -6.24 -14.96
CA ASP A 165 -1.71 -6.21 -16.41
C ASP A 165 -0.92 -7.42 -16.95
N GLY A 166 -0.63 -8.40 -16.10
CA GLY A 166 0.16 -9.59 -16.42
C GLY A 166 1.67 -9.31 -16.53
N SER A 167 2.14 -8.12 -16.23
CA SER A 167 3.58 -7.84 -16.22
C SER A 167 4.23 -8.33 -14.92
N PRO A 168 5.52 -8.71 -14.95
CA PRO A 168 6.25 -9.03 -13.73
C PRO A 168 6.23 -7.91 -12.69
N LEU A 169 6.17 -6.64 -13.13
CA LEU A 169 6.09 -5.49 -12.23
C LEU A 169 4.76 -5.43 -11.48
N SER A 170 3.64 -5.77 -12.14
CA SER A 170 2.33 -5.78 -11.47
C SER A 170 2.25 -6.89 -10.40
N PHE A 171 2.95 -8.00 -10.59
CA PHE A 171 3.01 -9.10 -9.62
C PHE A 171 3.89 -8.81 -8.40
N THR A 172 4.69 -7.74 -8.40
CA THR A 172 5.48 -7.35 -7.21
C THR A 172 4.62 -7.02 -5.99
N ALA A 173 3.34 -6.78 -6.17
CA ALA A 173 2.36 -6.61 -5.10
C ALA A 173 1.99 -7.94 -4.40
N LEU A 174 2.19 -9.09 -5.07
CA LEU A 174 1.75 -10.39 -4.59
C LEU A 174 2.32 -10.82 -3.23
N PRO A 175 3.62 -10.66 -2.92
CA PRO A 175 4.14 -11.06 -1.61
C PRO A 175 3.41 -10.38 -0.44
N MET A 176 3.03 -9.10 -0.60
CA MET A 176 2.28 -8.36 0.41
C MET A 176 0.80 -8.77 0.44
N ALA A 177 0.19 -9.02 -0.72
CA ALA A 177 -1.18 -9.54 -0.80
C ALA A 177 -1.29 -10.91 -0.12
N LEU A 178 -0.33 -11.82 -0.34
CA LEU A 178 -0.25 -13.12 0.33
C LEU A 178 -0.05 -12.98 1.85
N THR A 179 0.75 -12.00 2.28
CA THR A 179 0.93 -11.73 3.71
C THR A 179 -0.40 -11.32 4.35
N LEU A 180 -1.12 -10.37 3.76
CA LEU A 180 -2.44 -9.97 4.25
C LEU A 180 -3.45 -11.12 4.18
N ALA A 181 -3.52 -11.85 3.06
CA ALA A 181 -4.41 -13.00 2.91
C ALA A 181 -4.17 -14.06 3.99
N THR A 182 -2.92 -14.30 4.34
CA THR A 182 -2.56 -15.25 5.41
C THR A 182 -2.93 -14.75 6.81
N LEU A 183 -2.73 -13.43 7.08
CA LEU A 183 -3.04 -12.81 8.37
C LEU A 183 -4.55 -12.74 8.64
N TYR A 184 -5.33 -12.52 7.59
CA TYR A 184 -6.78 -12.32 7.70
C TYR A 184 -7.62 -13.53 7.30
N GLU A 185 -7.00 -14.61 6.80
CA GLU A 185 -7.70 -15.74 6.18
C GLU A 185 -8.61 -15.28 5.03
N ALA A 186 -8.07 -14.37 4.21
CA ALA A 186 -8.77 -13.72 3.13
C ALA A 186 -8.48 -14.38 1.78
N ASP A 187 -9.41 -14.21 0.85
CA ASP A 187 -9.26 -14.65 -0.54
C ASP A 187 -8.55 -13.58 -1.38
N ILE A 188 -7.91 -14.00 -2.48
CA ILE A 188 -7.25 -13.07 -3.42
C ILE A 188 -7.98 -13.12 -4.76
N THR A 189 -8.37 -11.96 -5.27
CA THR A 189 -8.89 -11.81 -6.63
C THR A 189 -7.85 -11.09 -7.50
N PHE A 190 -7.27 -11.79 -8.46
CA PHE A 190 -6.55 -11.15 -9.56
C PHE A 190 -7.55 -10.50 -10.51
N TYR A 191 -7.46 -9.20 -10.65
CA TYR A 191 -8.34 -8.44 -11.52
C TYR A 191 -7.60 -7.93 -12.74
N HIS A 192 -7.98 -8.41 -13.92
CA HIS A 192 -7.41 -8.01 -15.20
C HIS A 192 -8.40 -7.23 -16.04
N VAL A 193 -7.98 -6.06 -16.49
CA VAL A 193 -8.76 -5.23 -17.40
C VAL A 193 -8.26 -5.40 -18.82
N GLN A 194 -9.15 -5.84 -19.69
CA GLN A 194 -8.96 -5.75 -21.13
C GLN A 194 -9.57 -4.41 -21.61
N GLU A 195 -8.72 -3.43 -21.90
CA GLU A 195 -9.20 -2.16 -22.43
C GLU A 195 -9.78 -2.35 -23.84
N LEU A 196 -10.92 -1.69 -24.10
CA LEU A 196 -11.65 -1.81 -25.38
C LEU A 196 -10.80 -1.41 -26.61
N TYR A 197 -9.84 -0.52 -26.40
CA TYR A 197 -8.93 0.00 -27.45
C TYR A 197 -7.48 -0.43 -27.23
N GLY A 198 -7.21 -1.34 -26.30
CA GLY A 198 -5.89 -1.86 -25.99
C GLY A 198 -5.57 -3.12 -26.81
N SER A 199 -4.27 -3.46 -26.87
CA SER A 199 -3.85 -4.75 -27.39
C SER A 199 -4.17 -5.83 -26.36
N PRO A 200 -4.78 -6.94 -26.78
CA PRO A 200 -5.06 -8.06 -25.87
C PRO A 200 -3.76 -8.69 -25.35
N LEU A 201 -3.81 -9.18 -24.12
CA LEU A 201 -2.72 -9.97 -23.54
C LEU A 201 -2.48 -11.21 -24.43
N ASP A 202 -1.22 -11.46 -24.79
CA ASP A 202 -0.77 -12.60 -25.63
C ASP A 202 -1.59 -12.83 -26.91
N SER A 203 -1.80 -11.75 -27.69
CA SER A 203 -2.49 -11.83 -29.00
C SER A 203 -1.92 -12.88 -29.92
N ASP A 204 -0.61 -13.19 -29.83
CA ASP A 204 0.12 -14.05 -30.74
C ASP A 204 0.03 -15.54 -30.34
N ASN A 205 -0.31 -15.89 -29.10
CA ASN A 205 -0.35 -17.26 -28.57
C ASN A 205 -1.77 -17.76 -28.25
N ARG A 206 -2.80 -17.20 -28.88
CA ARG A 206 -4.18 -17.58 -28.63
C ARG A 206 -4.56 -18.93 -29.18
N ASP A 207 -5.19 -19.75 -28.35
CA ASP A 207 -5.86 -20.97 -28.81
C ASP A 207 -7.24 -20.60 -29.39
N PRO A 208 -7.46 -20.82 -30.71
CA PRO A 208 -8.73 -20.49 -31.35
C PRO A 208 -9.93 -21.31 -30.82
N GLN A 209 -9.67 -22.42 -30.13
CA GLN A 209 -10.71 -23.29 -29.56
C GLN A 209 -11.21 -22.79 -28.17
N LYS A 210 -10.49 -21.86 -27.58
CA LYS A 210 -10.82 -21.28 -26.24
C LYS A 210 -11.46 -19.91 -26.36
N SER A 211 -12.24 -19.53 -25.35
CA SER A 211 -12.73 -18.16 -25.26
C SER A 211 -11.59 -17.17 -25.00
N ASP A 212 -11.79 -15.90 -25.34
CA ASP A 212 -10.83 -14.84 -25.08
C ASP A 212 -10.45 -14.78 -23.59
N GLU A 213 -11.45 -14.88 -22.70
CA GLU A 213 -11.23 -14.89 -21.25
C GLU A 213 -10.36 -16.07 -20.80
N GLN A 214 -10.57 -17.26 -21.42
CA GLN A 214 -9.78 -18.43 -21.08
C GLN A 214 -8.32 -18.28 -21.53
N ASN A 215 -8.09 -17.72 -22.70
CA ASN A 215 -6.74 -17.44 -23.19
C ASN A 215 -6.03 -16.42 -22.27
N ILE A 216 -6.71 -15.36 -21.84
CA ILE A 216 -6.18 -14.35 -20.91
C ILE A 216 -5.86 -14.98 -19.56
N TYR A 217 -6.78 -15.78 -19.02
CA TYR A 217 -6.57 -16.46 -17.73
C TYR A 217 -5.33 -17.37 -17.76
N GLU A 218 -5.19 -18.21 -18.80
CA GLU A 218 -4.04 -19.10 -18.92
C GLU A 218 -2.71 -18.34 -19.06
N ALA A 219 -2.74 -17.26 -19.85
CA ALA A 219 -1.58 -16.36 -19.97
C ALA A 219 -1.21 -15.69 -18.64
N LEU A 220 -2.19 -15.19 -17.89
CA LEU A 220 -1.96 -14.58 -16.57
C LEU A 220 -1.36 -15.60 -15.61
N MET A 221 -1.95 -16.79 -15.53
CA MET A 221 -1.47 -17.84 -14.63
C MET A 221 -0.09 -18.36 -15.00
N GLY A 222 0.22 -18.51 -16.31
CA GLY A 222 1.55 -18.86 -16.78
C GLY A 222 2.60 -17.83 -16.37
N ARG A 223 2.33 -16.56 -16.59
CA ARG A 223 3.22 -15.45 -16.17
C ARG A 223 3.38 -15.35 -14.67
N LEU A 224 2.33 -15.68 -13.92
CA LEU A 224 2.40 -15.73 -12.45
C LEU A 224 3.31 -16.87 -11.98
N ASP A 225 3.24 -18.07 -12.59
CA ASP A 225 4.16 -19.16 -12.31
C ASP A 225 5.61 -18.77 -12.63
N GLU A 226 5.84 -18.11 -13.77
CA GLU A 226 7.16 -17.60 -14.17
C GLU A 226 7.68 -16.56 -13.16
N PHE A 227 6.81 -15.65 -12.70
CA PHE A 227 7.17 -14.64 -11.69
C PHE A 227 7.58 -15.29 -10.36
N LEU A 228 6.79 -16.25 -9.86
CA LEU A 228 7.12 -16.96 -8.61
C LEU A 228 8.48 -17.67 -8.71
N ALA A 229 8.76 -18.32 -9.84
CA ALA A 229 10.03 -18.98 -10.07
C ALA A 229 11.21 -17.98 -10.18
N ALA A 230 11.02 -16.89 -10.91
CA ALA A 230 12.05 -15.86 -11.10
C ALA A 230 12.41 -15.13 -9.81
N GLU A 231 11.42 -14.94 -8.91
CA GLU A 231 11.62 -14.30 -7.61
C GLU A 231 12.16 -15.26 -6.53
N GLY A 232 12.30 -16.55 -6.83
CA GLY A 232 12.73 -17.56 -5.86
C GLY A 232 11.71 -17.77 -4.73
N ILE A 233 10.41 -17.60 -5.03
CA ILE A 233 9.33 -17.78 -4.04
C ILE A 233 8.94 -19.27 -4.04
N ASP A 234 9.85 -20.15 -3.65
CA ASP A 234 9.68 -21.61 -3.72
C ASP A 234 8.65 -22.15 -2.72
N ASN A 235 8.32 -21.38 -1.71
CA ASN A 235 7.36 -21.76 -0.66
C ASN A 235 5.89 -21.49 -1.04
N VAL A 236 5.63 -20.97 -2.24
CA VAL A 236 4.28 -20.73 -2.77
C VAL A 236 4.11 -21.49 -4.07
N LYS A 237 3.05 -22.30 -4.17
CA LYS A 237 2.68 -23.04 -5.36
C LYS A 237 1.24 -22.78 -5.74
N ILE A 238 0.94 -22.74 -7.02
CA ILE A 238 -0.42 -22.64 -7.53
C ILE A 238 -0.98 -24.05 -7.69
N ALA A 239 -2.06 -24.35 -6.95
CA ALA A 239 -2.87 -25.55 -7.15
C ALA A 239 -4.09 -25.17 -7.99
N ARG A 240 -4.17 -25.73 -9.21
CA ARG A 240 -5.29 -25.49 -10.13
C ARG A 240 -6.56 -26.13 -9.57
N GLY A 241 -7.64 -25.35 -9.60
CA GLY A 241 -8.97 -25.82 -9.20
C GLY A 241 -9.73 -26.45 -10.36
N ASP A 242 -10.78 -27.21 -10.00
CA ASP A 242 -11.69 -27.80 -10.98
C ASP A 242 -12.72 -26.78 -11.53
N GLU A 243 -12.94 -25.69 -10.81
CA GLU A 243 -13.85 -24.62 -11.22
C GLU A 243 -13.13 -23.57 -12.07
N LYS A 244 -13.85 -23.06 -13.07
CA LYS A 244 -13.32 -22.05 -13.98
C LYS A 244 -12.84 -20.79 -13.22
N PHE A 245 -11.58 -20.40 -13.43
CA PHE A 245 -10.97 -19.19 -12.84
C PHE A 245 -10.85 -19.20 -11.30
N ARG A 246 -10.84 -20.39 -10.70
CA ARG A 246 -10.66 -20.59 -9.27
C ARG A 246 -9.51 -21.54 -9.00
N ASP A 247 -8.53 -21.04 -8.31
CA ASP A 247 -7.31 -21.76 -7.94
C ASP A 247 -7.01 -21.56 -6.45
N GLN A 248 -5.89 -22.09 -6.00
CA GLN A 248 -5.40 -21.88 -4.63
C GLN A 248 -3.89 -21.67 -4.64
N PHE A 249 -3.42 -20.72 -3.84
CA PHE A 249 -2.04 -20.74 -3.40
C PHE A 249 -1.88 -21.72 -2.26
N VAL A 250 -0.93 -22.61 -2.40
CA VAL A 250 -0.45 -23.49 -1.31
C VAL A 250 0.82 -22.85 -0.78
N VAL A 251 0.71 -22.21 0.37
CA VAL A 251 1.83 -21.53 1.04
C VAL A 251 2.41 -22.50 2.06
N SER A 252 3.63 -22.96 1.84
CA SER A 252 4.31 -23.89 2.73
C SER A 252 5.25 -23.12 3.67
N ASP A 253 5.12 -23.37 4.96
CA ASP A 253 6.05 -22.93 6.00
C ASP A 253 6.73 -24.18 6.58
N ASN A 254 7.85 -24.03 7.30
CA ASN A 254 8.63 -25.15 7.86
C ASN A 254 7.83 -26.16 8.68
N ALA A 255 6.65 -25.79 9.19
CA ALA A 255 5.81 -26.63 10.06
C ALA A 255 4.38 -26.82 9.55
N SER A 256 3.90 -26.05 8.58
CA SER A 256 2.50 -26.06 8.15
C SER A 256 2.36 -25.68 6.68
N SER A 257 1.21 -26.05 6.10
CA SER A 257 0.80 -25.59 4.78
C SER A 257 -0.55 -24.88 4.91
N ARG A 258 -0.64 -23.66 4.37
CA ARG A 258 -1.87 -22.88 4.33
C ARG A 258 -2.36 -22.77 2.90
N ARG A 259 -3.66 -22.67 2.74
CA ARG A 259 -4.28 -22.46 1.43
C ARG A 259 -4.96 -21.09 1.41
N VAL A 260 -4.72 -20.36 0.34
CA VAL A 260 -5.37 -19.07 0.05
C VAL A 260 -6.11 -19.25 -1.26
N ASN A 261 -7.43 -19.04 -1.28
CA ASN A 261 -8.19 -19.13 -2.52
C ASN A 261 -7.81 -17.98 -3.46
N ILE A 262 -7.78 -18.29 -4.74
CA ILE A 262 -7.48 -17.35 -5.81
C ILE A 262 -8.65 -17.35 -6.79
N TYR A 263 -9.14 -16.17 -7.08
CA TYR A 263 -10.10 -15.92 -8.14
C TYR A 263 -9.44 -15.08 -9.23
N THR A 264 -9.87 -15.26 -10.47
CA THR A 264 -9.44 -14.39 -11.57
C THR A 264 -10.67 -13.76 -12.19
N ALA A 265 -10.76 -12.45 -12.10
CA ALA A 265 -11.81 -11.65 -12.72
C ALA A 265 -11.22 -10.92 -13.93
N ILE A 266 -11.87 -11.05 -15.09
CA ILE A 266 -11.44 -10.46 -16.36
C ILE A 266 -12.62 -9.62 -16.88
N GLU A 267 -12.42 -8.33 -17.04
CA GLU A 267 -13.45 -7.43 -17.53
C GLU A 267 -12.98 -6.60 -18.73
N ARG A 268 -13.93 -6.31 -19.63
CA ARG A 268 -13.74 -5.39 -20.75
C ARG A 268 -14.32 -4.03 -20.41
N VAL A 269 -13.44 -3.04 -20.22
CA VAL A 269 -13.84 -1.68 -19.89
C VAL A 269 -13.07 -0.65 -20.73
N VAL A 270 -13.53 0.59 -20.71
CA VAL A 270 -12.92 1.69 -21.48
C VAL A 270 -11.52 2.02 -20.95
N SER A 271 -11.31 1.90 -19.64
CA SER A 271 -10.07 2.31 -18.98
C SER A 271 -9.83 1.50 -17.71
N ALA A 272 -8.60 1.05 -17.51
CA ALA A 272 -8.22 0.20 -16.40
C ALA A 272 -8.55 0.81 -15.03
N HIS A 273 -8.32 2.12 -14.82
CA HIS A 273 -8.60 2.75 -13.52
C HIS A 273 -10.07 2.76 -13.16
N LEU A 274 -10.98 2.98 -14.13
CA LEU A 274 -12.43 2.95 -13.89
C LEU A 274 -12.90 1.53 -13.54
N GLY A 275 -12.43 0.51 -14.27
CA GLY A 275 -12.76 -0.88 -13.95
C GLY A 275 -12.27 -1.28 -12.55
N ILE A 276 -11.05 -0.88 -12.18
CA ILE A 276 -10.52 -1.14 -10.84
C ILE A 276 -11.39 -0.46 -9.76
N GLU A 277 -11.79 0.80 -9.98
CA GLU A 277 -12.65 1.54 -9.05
C GLU A 277 -14.01 0.88 -8.87
N ASP A 278 -14.68 0.57 -9.97
CA ASP A 278 -16.02 -0.01 -9.97
C ASP A 278 -16.02 -1.42 -9.34
N TYR A 279 -15.03 -2.25 -9.69
CA TYR A 279 -14.92 -3.60 -9.13
C TYR A 279 -14.55 -3.57 -7.64
N ALA A 280 -13.57 -2.75 -7.25
CA ALA A 280 -13.14 -2.66 -5.86
C ALA A 280 -14.26 -2.18 -4.93
N ALA A 281 -15.06 -1.20 -5.36
CA ALA A 281 -16.16 -0.67 -4.57
C ALA A 281 -17.25 -1.73 -4.25
N GLN A 282 -17.34 -2.80 -5.04
CA GLN A 282 -18.37 -3.83 -4.90
C GLN A 282 -17.86 -5.15 -4.33
N HIS A 283 -16.56 -5.43 -4.49
CA HIS A 283 -16.02 -6.78 -4.31
C HIS A 283 -14.70 -6.84 -3.53
N ALA A 284 -14.18 -5.72 -3.01
CA ALA A 284 -12.90 -5.74 -2.32
C ALA A 284 -12.92 -4.94 -1.02
N ASP A 285 -12.33 -5.52 0.03
CA ASP A 285 -12.04 -4.82 1.29
C ASP A 285 -10.74 -4.03 1.21
N VAL A 286 -9.82 -4.46 0.33
CA VAL A 286 -8.54 -3.80 0.08
C VAL A 286 -8.05 -4.05 -1.34
N VAL A 287 -7.45 -3.04 -1.94
CA VAL A 287 -6.72 -3.16 -3.20
C VAL A 287 -5.23 -3.18 -2.90
N VAL A 288 -4.53 -4.24 -3.32
CA VAL A 288 -3.07 -4.35 -3.20
C VAL A 288 -2.46 -4.26 -4.59
N MET A 289 -1.70 -3.22 -4.86
CA MET A 289 -1.19 -2.99 -6.20
C MET A 289 0.24 -2.46 -6.23
N ALA A 290 0.95 -2.81 -7.31
CA ALA A 290 2.27 -2.25 -7.57
C ALA A 290 2.18 -0.79 -8.02
N THR A 291 3.18 0.01 -7.69
CA THR A 291 3.23 1.41 -8.15
C THR A 291 3.56 1.54 -9.65
N HIS A 292 3.97 0.46 -10.33
CA HIS A 292 4.34 0.42 -11.75
C HIS A 292 3.80 -0.85 -12.42
N GLY A 293 3.49 -0.75 -13.71
CA GLY A 293 3.11 -1.84 -14.59
C GLY A 293 3.91 -1.78 -15.90
N HIS A 294 3.34 -2.27 -17.00
CA HIS A 294 3.98 -2.35 -18.33
C HIS A 294 4.63 -1.05 -18.84
N SER A 295 4.08 0.09 -18.50
CA SER A 295 4.56 1.41 -18.95
C SER A 295 5.71 1.99 -18.12
N GLY A 296 6.37 1.17 -17.31
CA GLY A 296 7.40 1.58 -16.36
C GLY A 296 8.56 2.35 -16.99
N PHE A 297 8.45 3.68 -17.03
CA PHE A 297 9.60 4.55 -17.21
C PHE A 297 10.41 4.56 -15.91
N ALA A 298 11.68 4.20 -16.03
CA ALA A 298 12.65 4.26 -14.95
C ALA A 298 12.67 5.66 -14.32
N HIS A 299 12.71 5.69 -12.99
CA HIS A 299 12.94 6.85 -12.13
C HIS A 299 11.72 7.72 -11.79
N LEU A 300 11.13 7.50 -10.61
CA LEU A 300 10.33 8.46 -9.81
C LEU A 300 8.85 8.71 -10.21
N LEU A 301 8.28 8.07 -11.22
CA LEU A 301 6.88 8.32 -11.59
C LEU A 301 5.98 7.14 -11.17
N LEU A 302 4.96 7.42 -10.41
CA LEU A 302 3.84 6.51 -10.16
C LEU A 302 3.17 6.18 -11.50
N GLY A 303 2.85 4.91 -11.77
CA GLY A 303 2.11 4.52 -12.98
C GLY A 303 0.77 5.25 -13.06
N SER A 304 0.38 5.66 -14.27
CA SER A 304 -0.84 6.48 -14.47
C SER A 304 -2.11 5.86 -13.92
N THR A 305 -2.24 4.54 -14.01
CA THR A 305 -3.38 3.79 -13.43
C THR A 305 -3.30 3.78 -11.90
N THR A 306 -2.15 3.44 -11.32
CA THR A 306 -1.96 3.43 -9.87
C THR A 306 -2.16 4.81 -9.26
N GLU A 307 -1.68 5.87 -9.94
CA GLU A 307 -1.88 7.23 -9.48
C GLU A 307 -3.35 7.60 -9.40
N LYS A 308 -4.12 7.30 -10.45
CA LYS A 308 -5.57 7.58 -10.49
C LYS A 308 -6.31 6.76 -9.44
N VAL A 309 -6.10 5.44 -9.41
CA VAL A 309 -6.70 4.55 -8.41
C VAL A 309 -6.38 5.01 -6.99
N ALA A 310 -5.10 5.30 -6.72
CA ALA A 310 -4.69 5.80 -5.42
C ALA A 310 -5.31 7.17 -5.06
N GLN A 311 -5.80 7.95 -5.99
CA GLN A 311 -6.41 9.26 -5.75
C GLN A 311 -7.94 9.21 -5.59
N SER A 312 -8.61 8.28 -6.26
CA SER A 312 -10.07 8.25 -6.39
C SER A 312 -10.76 7.17 -5.54
N LEU A 313 -10.08 6.06 -5.24
CA LEU A 313 -10.67 4.95 -4.49
C LEU A 313 -10.99 5.31 -3.04
N SER A 314 -12.20 4.98 -2.59
CA SER A 314 -12.58 4.98 -1.16
C SER A 314 -12.13 3.70 -0.47
N THR A 315 -12.10 2.56 -1.17
CA THR A 315 -11.56 1.30 -0.67
C THR A 315 -10.09 1.49 -0.25
N PRO A 316 -9.66 0.95 0.90
CA PRO A 316 -8.27 0.97 1.33
C PRO A 316 -7.31 0.47 0.24
N VAL A 317 -6.17 1.15 0.06
CA VAL A 317 -5.19 0.78 -0.97
C VAL A 317 -3.82 0.57 -0.35
N LEU A 318 -3.25 -0.61 -0.57
CA LEU A 318 -1.87 -0.89 -0.26
C LEU A 318 -1.03 -0.84 -1.54
N THR A 319 -0.09 0.10 -1.59
CA THR A 319 0.81 0.26 -2.72
C THR A 319 2.19 -0.30 -2.41
N VAL A 320 2.73 -1.09 -3.34
CA VAL A 320 4.06 -1.69 -3.25
C VAL A 320 4.94 -1.13 -4.36
N LYS A 321 6.10 -0.60 -4.00
CA LYS A 321 7.08 -0.13 -4.99
C LYS A 321 7.98 -1.30 -5.38
N PRO A 322 8.11 -1.63 -6.68
CA PRO A 322 9.08 -2.62 -7.15
C PRO A 322 10.52 -2.21 -6.78
N ASP A 323 11.38 -3.18 -6.54
CA ASP A 323 12.80 -2.94 -6.26
C ASP A 323 13.46 -2.23 -7.44
N GLU A 324 14.19 -1.13 -7.17
CA GLU A 324 14.86 -0.31 -8.22
C GLU A 324 15.86 -1.13 -9.05
N ASN A 325 16.49 -2.14 -8.45
CA ASN A 325 17.40 -3.03 -9.16
C ASN A 325 16.70 -3.90 -10.21
N LYS A 326 15.38 -4.12 -10.10
CA LYS A 326 14.56 -4.89 -11.03
C LYS A 326 14.01 -4.02 -12.16
N LEU A 327 13.94 -2.70 -11.96
CA LEU A 327 13.52 -1.74 -12.98
C LEU A 327 14.62 -1.47 -14.03
N SER A 328 15.89 -1.68 -13.68
CA SER A 328 17.05 -1.41 -14.53
C SER A 328 17.52 -2.61 -15.35
N ALA A 329 16.90 -3.77 -15.22
CA ALA A 329 17.28 -5.02 -15.89
C ALA A 329 16.51 -5.28 -17.21
N LYS A 330 15.92 -4.23 -17.84
CA LYS A 330 15.27 -4.30 -19.17
C LYS A 330 16.04 -3.53 -20.23
#